data_5181cd8b05d5ee67f3b464e0405ed04d
#
_entry.id   5181cd8b05d5ee67f3b464e0405ed04d
#
_cell.length_a   1.000
_cell.length_b   1.000
_cell.length_c   1.000
_cell.angle_alpha   90.00
_cell.angle_beta   90.00
_cell.angle_gamma   90.00
#
_symmetry.space_group_name_H-M   'P 1'
#
loop_
_entity.id
_entity.type
_entity.pdbx_description
1 polymer ?
#
loop_
_entity_poly.entity_id
_entity_poly.type
_entity_poly.pdbx_seq_one_letter_code
_entity_poly.pdbx_strand_id
1 'polypeptide(L)'
;MCEVSKLLVNIVRWRVPKENSQKQFEFWREVLDYQRSHPEKFHYSRSRFYTMTEEGSSEEHWMFLDEYDNREAFDKTMKTMREDPEVAPVADEWFPKWDALIVPASKKKGEVWTEVEKLRVELRK
;
A
#
# COMPACT_ATOMS: atom_id res chain seq x y z
N MET A 1 -10.52 -0.51 -31.62
CA MET A 1 -11.28 -1.00 -30.48
C MET A 1 -10.64 -0.57 -29.18
N CYS A 2 -11.40 0.02 -28.30
CA CYS A 2 -10.87 0.50 -27.03
C CYS A 2 -10.71 -0.66 -26.05
N GLU A 3 -9.54 -0.73 -25.44
CA GLU A 3 -9.34 -1.64 -24.32
C GLU A 3 -10.11 -1.12 -23.12
N VAL A 4 -10.79 -2.01 -22.43
CA VAL A 4 -11.43 -1.66 -21.18
C VAL A 4 -10.35 -1.55 -20.11
N SER A 5 -10.23 -0.38 -19.51
CA SER A 5 -9.34 -0.18 -18.36
C SER A 5 -9.76 -1.09 -17.24
N LYS A 6 -8.82 -1.88 -16.73
CA LYS A 6 -9.09 -2.80 -15.63
C LYS A 6 -8.54 -2.25 -14.34
N LEU A 7 -9.40 -2.17 -13.36
CA LEU A 7 -9.04 -1.81 -12.01
C LEU A 7 -8.11 -2.87 -11.45
N LEU A 8 -7.04 -2.44 -10.82
CA LEU A 8 -6.16 -3.39 -10.16
C LEU A 8 -5.86 -2.93 -8.74
N VAL A 9 -5.43 -3.87 -7.91
CA VAL A 9 -5.02 -3.57 -6.55
C VAL A 9 -3.63 -4.12 -6.30
N ASN A 10 -2.85 -3.38 -5.53
CA ASN A 10 -1.56 -3.83 -5.03
C ASN A 10 -1.71 -4.11 -3.55
N ILE A 11 -1.36 -5.31 -3.13
CA ILE A 11 -1.50 -5.76 -1.75
C ILE A 11 -0.13 -6.09 -1.19
N VAL A 12 0.18 -5.54 -0.01
CA VAL A 12 1.41 -5.87 0.71
C VAL A 12 1.03 -6.25 2.15
N ARG A 13 1.64 -7.30 2.67
CA ARG A 13 1.35 -7.86 3.99
C ARG A 13 2.63 -7.99 4.81
N TRP A 14 2.50 -7.74 6.12
CA TRP A 14 3.61 -7.90 7.06
C TRP A 14 3.05 -8.09 8.48
N ARG A 15 3.93 -8.37 9.43
CA ARG A 15 3.54 -8.51 10.84
C ARG A 15 4.26 -7.47 11.68
N VAL A 16 3.58 -7.01 12.71
CA VAL A 16 4.06 -5.95 13.60
C VAL A 16 3.96 -6.44 15.04
N PRO A 17 5.04 -6.34 15.85
CA PRO A 17 4.92 -6.59 17.28
C PRO A 17 3.89 -5.64 17.86
N LYS A 18 2.99 -6.12 18.73
CA LYS A 18 1.93 -5.28 19.31
C LYS A 18 2.47 -4.02 19.97
N GLU A 19 3.64 -4.10 20.59
CA GLU A 19 4.30 -2.96 21.21
C GLU A 19 4.64 -1.84 20.24
N ASN A 20 4.73 -2.16 18.94
CA ASN A 20 5.03 -1.19 17.89
C ASN A 20 3.79 -0.74 17.10
N SER A 21 2.59 -1.17 17.48
CA SER A 21 1.36 -0.84 16.76
C SER A 21 1.16 0.66 16.57
N GLN A 22 1.34 1.44 17.61
CA GLN A 22 1.15 2.89 17.54
C GLN A 22 2.21 3.55 16.65
N LYS A 23 3.45 3.10 16.76
CA LYS A 23 4.54 3.62 15.92
C LYS A 23 4.30 3.28 14.45
N GLN A 24 3.76 2.09 14.19
CA GLN A 24 3.41 1.66 12.84
C GLN A 24 2.30 2.54 12.26
N PHE A 25 1.29 2.84 13.04
CA PHE A 25 0.22 3.75 12.65
C PHE A 25 0.79 5.13 12.31
N GLU A 26 1.62 5.68 13.17
CA GLU A 26 2.22 7.00 12.98
C GLU A 26 3.10 7.04 11.74
N PHE A 27 3.88 6.00 11.52
CA PHE A 27 4.72 5.88 10.33
C PHE A 27 3.89 5.96 9.05
N TRP A 28 2.83 5.14 8.96
CA TRP A 28 1.99 5.12 7.76
C TRP A 28 1.19 6.40 7.59
N ARG A 29 0.80 7.02 8.68
CA ARG A 29 0.14 8.31 8.60
C ARG A 29 1.06 9.36 7.96
N GLU A 30 2.32 9.38 8.35
CA GLU A 30 3.32 10.26 7.76
C GLU A 30 3.51 9.99 6.27
N VAL A 31 3.63 8.72 5.89
CA VAL A 31 3.79 8.31 4.49
C VAL A 31 2.56 8.74 3.67
N LEU A 32 1.36 8.46 4.17
CA LEU A 32 0.13 8.81 3.47
C LEU A 32 -0.08 10.32 3.36
N ASP A 33 0.29 11.07 4.39
CA ASP A 33 0.20 12.53 4.35
C ASP A 33 1.12 13.10 3.27
N TYR A 34 2.32 12.56 3.15
CA TYR A 34 3.24 12.95 2.07
C TYR A 34 2.63 12.65 0.70
N GLN A 35 2.12 11.44 0.51
CA GLN A 35 1.53 11.04 -0.77
C GLN A 35 0.31 11.90 -1.10
N ARG A 36 -0.53 12.19 -0.11
CA ARG A 36 -1.72 13.02 -0.29
C ARG A 36 -1.37 14.45 -0.68
N SER A 37 -0.24 14.95 -0.22
CA SER A 37 0.21 16.30 -0.57
C SER A 37 0.89 16.37 -1.93
N HIS A 38 1.08 15.23 -2.61
CA HIS A 38 1.71 15.14 -3.93
C HIS A 38 0.84 14.30 -4.88
N PRO A 39 -0.44 14.69 -5.09
CA PRO A 39 -1.36 13.87 -5.88
C PRO A 39 -0.95 13.70 -7.34
N GLU A 40 -0.14 14.60 -7.86
CA GLU A 40 0.38 14.52 -9.23
C GLU A 40 1.48 13.46 -9.38
N LYS A 41 2.00 12.95 -8.25
CA LYS A 41 3.09 11.98 -8.23
C LYS A 41 2.62 10.57 -7.91
N PHE A 42 1.52 10.44 -7.17
CA PHE A 42 0.99 9.15 -6.73
C PHE A 42 -0.38 8.94 -7.37
N HIS A 43 -0.49 7.92 -8.21
CA HIS A 43 -1.62 7.73 -9.10
C HIS A 43 -2.62 6.66 -8.66
N TYR A 44 -2.55 6.22 -7.40
CA TYR A 44 -3.59 5.33 -6.88
C TYR A 44 -4.86 6.15 -6.60
N SER A 45 -6.02 5.50 -6.76
CA SER A 45 -7.30 6.15 -6.48
C SER A 45 -7.70 6.04 -5.01
N ARG A 46 -7.20 5.01 -4.33
CA ARG A 46 -7.55 4.75 -2.93
C ARG A 46 -6.51 3.85 -2.29
N SER A 47 -6.21 4.12 -1.01
CA SER A 47 -5.35 3.27 -0.20
C SER A 47 -6.10 2.90 1.07
N ARG A 48 -6.09 1.63 1.44
CA ARG A 48 -6.72 1.14 2.65
C ARG A 48 -5.77 0.24 3.40
N PHE A 49 -5.82 0.34 4.72
CA PHE A 49 -5.03 -0.50 5.60
C PHE A 49 -5.95 -1.38 6.43
N TYR A 50 -5.52 -2.60 6.65
CA TYR A 50 -6.27 -3.58 7.44
C TYR A 50 -5.34 -4.22 8.45
N THR A 51 -5.88 -4.55 9.62
CA THR A 51 -5.14 -5.30 10.64
C THR A 51 -5.96 -6.51 11.07
N MET A 52 -5.27 -7.56 11.48
CA MET A 52 -5.89 -8.75 12.03
C MET A 52 -5.05 -9.19 13.22
N THR A 53 -5.71 -9.49 14.33
CA THR A 53 -5.06 -9.97 15.54
C THR A 53 -5.56 -11.36 15.85
N GLU A 54 -4.62 -12.31 16.00
CA GLU A 54 -4.94 -13.65 16.43
C GLU A 54 -4.96 -13.69 17.96
N GLU A 55 -5.93 -14.43 18.53
CA GLU A 55 -6.03 -14.57 19.97
C GLU A 55 -4.74 -15.19 20.53
N GLY A 56 -4.20 -14.57 21.59
CA GLY A 56 -2.98 -15.03 22.24
C GLY A 56 -1.68 -14.68 21.52
N SER A 57 -1.74 -14.01 20.37
CA SER A 57 -0.54 -13.60 19.65
C SER A 57 0.01 -12.29 20.20
N SER A 58 1.33 -12.16 20.19
CA SER A 58 2.03 -10.90 20.52
C SER A 58 2.26 -10.03 19.29
N GLU A 59 1.76 -10.47 18.14
CA GLU A 59 1.95 -9.81 16.85
C GLU A 59 0.61 -9.50 16.21
N GLU A 60 0.59 -8.43 15.40
CA GLU A 60 -0.54 -8.08 14.55
C GLU A 60 -0.18 -8.32 13.10
N HIS A 61 -1.13 -8.78 12.32
CA HIS A 61 -1.00 -8.81 10.87
C HIS A 61 -1.47 -7.48 10.31
N TRP A 62 -0.68 -6.90 9.44
CA TRP A 62 -0.98 -5.66 8.75
C TRP A 62 -1.02 -5.91 7.26
N MET A 63 -1.86 -5.17 6.56
CA MET A 63 -1.97 -5.24 5.12
C MET A 63 -2.39 -3.89 4.59
N PHE A 64 -1.78 -3.45 3.48
CA PHE A 64 -2.38 -2.35 2.73
C PHE A 64 -2.86 -2.83 1.37
N LEU A 65 -3.86 -2.14 0.87
CA LEU A 65 -4.43 -2.38 -0.44
C LEU A 65 -4.57 -1.04 -1.14
N ASP A 66 -3.80 -0.85 -2.22
CA ASP A 66 -3.86 0.34 -3.05
C ASP A 66 -4.60 0.03 -4.34
N GLU A 67 -5.64 0.81 -4.65
CA GLU A 67 -6.39 0.67 -5.89
C GLU A 67 -5.86 1.62 -6.95
N TYR A 68 -5.71 1.09 -8.17
CA TYR A 68 -5.31 1.86 -9.34
C TYR A 68 -6.36 1.67 -10.43
N ASP A 69 -6.67 2.72 -11.17
CA ASP A 69 -7.65 2.65 -12.25
C ASP A 69 -7.20 1.73 -13.38
N ASN A 70 -5.88 1.59 -13.55
CA ASN A 70 -5.32 0.75 -14.61
C ASN A 70 -3.84 0.46 -14.31
N ARG A 71 -3.25 -0.41 -15.12
CA ARG A 71 -1.85 -0.80 -14.98
C ARG A 71 -0.89 0.37 -15.19
N GLU A 72 -1.22 1.27 -16.09
CA GLU A 72 -0.38 2.44 -16.36
C GLU A 72 -0.21 3.31 -15.11
N ALA A 73 -1.30 3.54 -14.38
CA ALA A 73 -1.26 4.33 -13.15
C ALA A 73 -0.37 3.67 -12.08
N PHE A 74 -0.45 2.34 -11.95
CA PHE A 74 0.41 1.58 -11.07
C PHE A 74 1.88 1.72 -11.46
N ASP A 75 2.19 1.49 -12.73
CA ASP A 75 3.57 1.56 -13.22
C ASP A 75 4.16 2.96 -13.04
N LYS A 76 3.38 3.99 -13.29
CA LYS A 76 3.82 5.39 -13.07
C LYS A 76 4.16 5.66 -11.61
N THR A 77 3.33 5.20 -10.69
CA THR A 77 3.58 5.39 -9.25
C THR A 77 4.84 4.67 -8.82
N MET A 78 5.04 3.42 -9.25
CA MET A 78 6.24 2.67 -8.94
C MET A 78 7.49 3.34 -9.51
N LYS A 79 7.41 3.85 -10.72
CA LYS A 79 8.52 4.57 -11.36
C LYS A 79 8.85 5.86 -10.58
N THR A 80 7.82 6.60 -10.17
CA THR A 80 7.99 7.82 -9.37
C THR A 80 8.77 7.52 -8.09
N MET A 81 8.41 6.46 -7.39
CA MET A 81 9.07 6.10 -6.13
C MET A 81 10.54 5.72 -6.31
N ARG A 82 10.91 5.19 -7.48
CA ARG A 82 12.29 4.78 -7.75
C ARG A 82 13.14 5.87 -8.40
N GLU A 83 12.54 6.73 -9.22
CA GLU A 83 13.29 7.58 -10.13
C GLU A 83 13.02 9.07 -10.03
N ASP A 84 11.91 9.49 -9.45
CA ASP A 84 11.58 10.91 -9.37
C ASP A 84 12.59 11.62 -8.45
N PRO A 85 13.26 12.70 -8.93
CA PRO A 85 14.30 13.37 -8.14
C PRO A 85 13.81 13.94 -6.80
N GLU A 86 12.53 14.28 -6.70
CA GLU A 86 11.94 14.80 -5.46
C GLU A 86 11.47 13.67 -4.55
N VAL A 87 10.80 12.66 -5.12
CA VAL A 87 10.14 11.60 -4.36
C VAL A 87 11.10 10.48 -3.96
N ALA A 88 11.96 10.03 -4.87
CA ALA A 88 12.82 8.88 -4.61
C ALA A 88 13.66 9.00 -3.34
N PRO A 89 14.30 10.15 -3.04
CA PRO A 89 15.05 10.28 -1.79
C PRO A 89 14.16 10.14 -0.54
N VAL A 90 12.92 10.62 -0.61
CA VAL A 90 11.96 10.52 0.50
C VAL A 90 11.51 9.08 0.66
N ALA A 91 11.14 8.43 -0.44
CA ALA A 91 10.70 7.02 -0.42
C ALA A 91 11.80 6.08 0.08
N ASP A 92 13.05 6.35 -0.27
CA ASP A 92 14.19 5.56 0.20
C ASP A 92 14.34 5.58 1.72
N GLU A 93 13.90 6.64 2.38
CA GLU A 93 13.93 6.73 3.84
C GLU A 93 12.81 5.93 4.50
N TRP A 94 11.72 5.66 3.78
CA TRP A 94 10.58 4.93 4.34
C TRP A 94 10.93 3.48 4.65
N PHE A 95 11.66 2.81 3.76
CA PHE A 95 11.93 1.38 3.89
C PHE A 95 12.69 1.02 5.18
N PRO A 96 13.82 1.67 5.52
CA PRO A 96 14.49 1.34 6.77
C PRO A 96 13.67 1.67 8.01
N LYS A 97 12.87 2.75 7.98
CA LYS A 97 11.98 3.10 9.11
C LYS A 97 10.89 2.05 9.29
N TRP A 98 10.32 1.60 8.17
CA TRP A 98 9.31 0.56 8.18
C TRP A 98 9.89 -0.75 8.71
N ASP A 99 11.01 -1.18 8.15
CA ASP A 99 11.67 -2.43 8.53
C ASP A 99 12.05 -2.45 10.02
N ALA A 100 12.38 -1.31 10.60
CA ALA A 100 12.73 -1.22 12.03
C ALA A 100 11.54 -1.46 12.97
N LEU A 101 10.31 -1.34 12.47
CA LEU A 101 9.11 -1.46 13.29
C LEU A 101 8.38 -2.79 13.14
N ILE A 102 8.81 -3.64 12.22
CA ILE A 102 8.09 -4.87 11.89
C ILE A 102 8.86 -6.11 12.34
N VAL A 103 8.15 -7.23 12.38
CA VAL A 103 8.78 -8.52 12.65
C VAL A 103 9.79 -8.80 11.51
N PRO A 104 11.05 -9.12 11.82
CA PRO A 104 12.06 -9.35 10.79
C PRO A 104 11.62 -10.37 9.75
N ALA A 105 11.84 -10.04 8.47
CA ALA A 105 11.50 -10.87 7.32
C ALA A 105 10.00 -11.17 7.15
N SER A 106 9.13 -10.45 7.85
CA SER A 106 7.68 -10.68 7.73
C SER A 106 7.04 -10.01 6.51
N LYS A 107 7.69 -8.97 5.97
CA LYS A 107 7.16 -8.25 4.82
C LYS A 107 7.21 -9.12 3.57
N LYS A 108 6.03 -9.44 3.04
CA LYS A 108 5.89 -10.26 1.85
C LYS A 108 6.01 -9.40 0.59
N LYS A 109 6.44 -10.02 -0.50
CA LYS A 109 6.46 -9.36 -1.80
C LYS A 109 5.06 -8.88 -2.14
N GLY A 110 4.96 -7.67 -2.72
CA GLY A 110 3.69 -7.13 -3.15
C GLY A 110 3.01 -7.99 -4.21
N GLU A 111 1.69 -8.10 -4.11
CA GLU A 111 0.85 -8.84 -5.05
C GLU A 111 -0.01 -7.87 -5.82
N VAL A 112 -0.05 -8.02 -7.14
CA VAL A 112 -0.91 -7.20 -7.99
C VAL A 112 -2.03 -8.07 -8.54
N TRP A 113 -3.27 -7.68 -8.23
CA TRP A 113 -4.47 -8.41 -8.62
C TRP A 113 -5.33 -7.55 -9.54
N THR A 114 -5.84 -8.13 -10.62
CA THR A 114 -6.73 -7.43 -11.54
C THR A 114 -8.17 -7.80 -11.22
N GLU A 115 -9.04 -6.80 -11.15
CA GLU A 115 -10.45 -7.04 -10.87
C GLU A 115 -11.13 -7.82 -12.00
N VAL A 116 -11.99 -8.74 -11.66
CA VAL A 116 -12.90 -9.41 -12.60
C VAL A 116 -14.20 -8.64 -12.57
N GLU A 117 -14.32 -7.63 -13.42
CA GLU A 117 -15.47 -6.68 -13.40
C GLU A 117 -16.82 -7.35 -13.54
N LYS A 118 -16.91 -8.40 -14.34
CA LYS A 118 -18.17 -9.12 -14.57
C LYS A 118 -18.70 -9.82 -13.32
N LEU A 119 -17.86 -9.96 -12.29
CA LEU A 119 -18.27 -10.56 -11.03
C LEU A 119 -18.48 -9.53 -9.92
N ARG A 120 -18.43 -8.24 -10.27
CA ARG A 120 -18.68 -7.17 -9.30
C ARG A 120 -20.18 -7.05 -9.05
N VAL A 121 -20.56 -7.04 -7.78
CA VAL A 121 -21.94 -6.80 -7.36
C VAL A 121 -21.93 -5.71 -6.30
N GLU A 122 -22.72 -4.67 -6.51
CA GLU A 122 -22.87 -3.60 -5.54
C GLU A 122 -24.30 -3.64 -5.01
N LEU A 123 -24.47 -4.10 -3.77
CA LEU A 123 -25.78 -4.20 -3.14
C LEU A 123 -26.20 -2.91 -2.46
N ARG A 124 -25.25 -1.98 -2.22
CA ARG A 124 -25.50 -0.69 -1.59
C ARG A 124 -24.69 0.39 -2.29
N LYS A 125 -25.27 1.55 -2.35
CA LYS A 125 -24.57 2.72 -2.90
C LYS A 125 -24.02 3.59 -1.80
#